data_476c811218a73c3e60d7d32c931b8b04
#
_entry.id   476c811218a73c3e60d7d32c931b8b04
#
_cell.length_a   1.000
_cell.length_b   1.000
_cell.length_c   1.000
_cell.angle_alpha   90.00
_cell.angle_beta   90.00
_cell.angle_gamma   90.00
#
_symmetry.space_group_name_H-M   'P 1'
#
loop_
_entity.id
_entity.type
_entity.pdbx_description
1 polymer ?
#
loop_
_entity_poly.entity_id
_entity_poly.type
_entity_poly.pdbx_seq_one_letter_code
_entity_poly.pdbx_strand_id
1 'polypeptide(L)'
;MRVPDVVHELVATERALDKLGARGISPDEAAQLPRNWHVVVRNPRDPGRRRFVIGTSDGGRVLTLVVERTMEPTTWLIVTGWDATEAERRILSRRR
;
A
#
# COMPACT_ATOMS: atom_id res chain seq x y z
N MET A 1 13.75 -20.58 -1.77
CA MET A 1 12.38 -20.31 -2.25
C MET A 1 11.97 -18.90 -1.83
N ARG A 2 11.41 -18.15 -2.74
CA ARG A 2 10.99 -16.78 -2.48
C ARG A 2 9.62 -16.77 -1.81
N VAL A 3 9.53 -16.12 -0.65
CA VAL A 3 8.23 -15.95 0.02
C VAL A 3 7.45 -14.87 -0.74
N PRO A 4 6.22 -15.14 -1.18
CA PRO A 4 5.42 -14.13 -1.87
C PRO A 4 5.12 -12.95 -0.95
N ASP A 5 5.07 -11.75 -1.53
CA ASP A 5 4.72 -10.53 -0.82
C ASP A 5 3.20 -10.45 -0.69
N VAL A 6 2.70 -10.92 0.44
CA VAL A 6 1.26 -10.94 0.73
C VAL A 6 0.95 -9.88 1.78
N VAL A 7 0.00 -9.02 1.49
CA VAL A 7 -0.44 -7.98 2.42
C VAL A 7 -1.87 -8.29 2.85
N HIS A 8 -2.02 -8.75 4.08
CA HIS A 8 -3.34 -8.99 4.68
C HIS A 8 -3.75 -7.87 5.62
N GLU A 9 -2.79 -7.30 6.33
CA GLU A 9 -3.07 -6.26 7.31
C GLU A 9 -2.07 -5.12 7.18
N LEU A 10 -2.56 -3.90 7.32
CA LEU A 10 -1.74 -2.70 7.32
C LEU A 10 -1.85 -2.02 8.69
N VAL A 11 -0.71 -1.65 9.24
CA VAL A 11 -0.61 -0.93 10.51
C VAL A 11 0.04 0.42 10.25
N ALA A 12 -0.43 1.46 10.90
CA ALA A 12 0.11 2.81 10.71
C ALA A 12 0.56 3.41 12.04
N THR A 13 1.72 4.06 12.00
CA THR A 13 2.18 4.90 13.11
C THR A 13 1.49 6.26 13.04
N GLU A 14 1.55 7.03 14.13
CA GLU A 14 1.02 8.41 14.12
C GLU A 14 1.66 9.23 12.99
N ARG A 15 2.96 9.06 12.79
CA ARG A 15 3.67 9.79 11.74
C ARG A 15 3.14 9.43 10.35
N ALA A 16 2.86 8.16 10.11
CA ALA A 16 2.28 7.73 8.85
C ALA A 16 0.86 8.29 8.68
N LEU A 17 0.07 8.28 9.75
CA LEU A 17 -1.29 8.85 9.73
C LEU A 17 -1.27 10.34 9.40
N ASP A 18 -0.31 11.08 9.96
CA ASP A 18 -0.15 12.50 9.66
C ASP A 18 0.18 12.71 8.18
N LYS A 19 1.07 11.90 7.63
CA LYS A 19 1.44 12.00 6.21
C LYS A 19 0.26 11.68 5.29
N LEU A 20 -0.50 10.66 5.61
CA LEU A 20 -1.70 10.31 4.86
C LEU A 20 -2.74 11.41 4.95
N GLY A 21 -2.98 11.94 6.16
CA GLY A 21 -3.92 13.02 6.41
C GLY A 21 -3.59 14.28 5.64
N ALA A 22 -2.31 14.61 5.51
CA ALA A 22 -1.85 15.76 4.72
C ALA A 22 -2.24 15.64 3.24
N ARG A 23 -2.50 14.42 2.77
CA ARG A 23 -2.94 14.15 1.40
C ARG A 23 -4.43 13.80 1.31
N GLY A 24 -5.16 13.99 2.38
CA GLY A 24 -6.59 13.70 2.42
C GLY A 24 -6.92 12.23 2.41
N ILE A 25 -6.01 11.36 2.84
CA ILE A 25 -6.24 9.93 2.91
C ILE A 25 -6.54 9.57 4.37
N SER A 26 -7.70 8.97 4.60
CA SER A 26 -8.07 8.53 5.95
C SER A 26 -7.41 7.19 6.28
N PRO A 27 -7.21 6.89 7.58
CA PRO A 27 -6.72 5.58 8.00
C PRO A 27 -7.61 4.44 7.51
N ASP A 28 -8.92 4.66 7.50
CA ASP A 28 -9.88 3.65 7.06
C ASP A 28 -9.72 3.33 5.58
N GLU A 29 -9.55 4.35 4.74
CA GLU A 29 -9.32 4.14 3.31
C GLU A 29 -8.06 3.32 3.06
N ALA A 30 -6.97 3.65 3.75
CA ALA A 30 -5.72 2.92 3.61
C ALA A 30 -5.87 1.46 4.05
N ALA A 31 -6.55 1.23 5.16
CA ALA A 31 -6.75 -0.11 5.71
C ALA A 31 -7.64 -0.99 4.82
N GLN A 32 -8.40 -0.41 3.92
CA GLN A 32 -9.29 -1.15 3.01
C GLN A 32 -8.56 -1.82 1.85
N LEU A 33 -7.37 -1.36 1.50
CA LEU A 33 -6.67 -1.86 0.32
C LEU A 33 -6.43 -3.38 0.32
N PRO A 34 -6.01 -4.00 1.42
CA PRO A 34 -5.75 -5.44 1.40
C PRO A 34 -6.96 -6.32 1.08
N ARG A 35 -8.16 -5.86 1.40
CA ARG A 35 -9.38 -6.65 1.14
C ARG A 35 -10.00 -6.40 -0.23
N ASN A 36 -9.50 -5.39 -0.93
CA ASN A 36 -9.95 -5.10 -2.29
C ASN A 36 -8.86 -5.49 -3.27
N TRP A 37 -9.14 -5.38 -4.56
CA TRP A 37 -8.13 -5.65 -5.57
C TRP A 37 -6.93 -4.74 -5.36
N HIS A 38 -5.76 -5.33 -5.27
CA HIS A 38 -4.49 -4.60 -5.11
C HIS A 38 -3.35 -5.41 -5.70
N VAL A 39 -2.25 -4.72 -5.98
CA VAL A 39 -0.99 -5.35 -6.40
C VAL A 39 0.11 -4.88 -5.47
N VAL A 40 1.11 -5.72 -5.29
CA VAL A 40 2.30 -5.41 -4.49
C VAL A 40 3.48 -5.33 -5.44
N VAL A 41 4.12 -4.17 -5.47
CA VAL A 41 5.21 -3.88 -6.41
C VAL A 41 6.47 -3.56 -5.63
N ARG A 42 7.59 -4.08 -6.12
CA ARG A 42 8.88 -3.81 -5.49
C ARG A 42 9.23 -2.31 -5.57
N ASN A 43 9.72 -1.76 -4.47
CA ASN A 43 10.19 -0.39 -4.43
C ASN A 43 11.64 -0.35 -4.93
N PRO A 44 11.95 0.32 -6.05
CA PRO A 44 13.32 0.35 -6.59
C PRO A 44 14.35 0.98 -5.65
N ARG A 45 13.91 1.89 -4.77
CA ARG A 45 14.81 2.58 -3.83
C ARG A 45 15.16 1.74 -2.61
N ASP A 46 14.30 0.79 -2.28
CA ASP A 46 14.51 -0.11 -1.15
C ASP A 46 13.87 -1.46 -1.46
N PRO A 47 14.50 -2.25 -2.35
CA PRO A 47 13.90 -3.50 -2.82
C PRO A 47 13.88 -4.60 -1.75
N GLY A 48 14.62 -4.45 -0.65
CA GLY A 48 14.66 -5.44 0.41
C GLY A 48 13.50 -5.36 1.37
N ARG A 49 13.19 -4.16 1.85
CA ARG A 49 12.25 -3.96 2.97
C ARG A 49 10.93 -3.33 2.58
N ARG A 50 10.91 -2.51 1.53
CA ARG A 50 9.74 -1.73 1.18
C ARG A 50 9.10 -2.20 -0.11
N ARG A 51 7.78 -2.01 -0.17
CA ARG A 51 6.96 -2.32 -1.34
C ARG A 51 5.98 -1.17 -1.56
N PHE A 52 5.48 -1.08 -2.78
CA PHE A 52 4.31 -0.28 -3.08
C PHE A 52 3.10 -1.20 -3.08
N VAL A 53 2.05 -0.78 -2.39
CA VAL A 53 0.74 -1.42 -2.53
C VAL A 53 -0.13 -0.44 -3.30
N ILE A 54 -0.55 -0.85 -4.49
CA ILE A 54 -1.46 -0.07 -5.33
C ILE A 54 -2.80 -0.78 -5.30
N GLY A 55 -3.82 -0.09 -4.86
CA GLY A 55 -5.11 -0.74 -4.69
C GLY A 55 -6.26 0.25 -4.58
N THR A 56 -7.43 -0.29 -4.35
CA THR A 56 -8.68 0.46 -4.37
C THR A 56 -9.33 0.45 -2.99
N SER A 57 -9.78 1.61 -2.52
CA SER A 57 -10.61 1.69 -1.33
C SER A 57 -12.03 1.23 -1.65
N ASP A 58 -12.84 1.02 -0.62
CA ASP A 58 -14.24 0.62 -0.78
C ASP A 58 -15.03 1.63 -1.61
N GLY A 59 -14.67 2.92 -1.51
CA GLY A 59 -15.30 3.99 -2.29
C GLY A 59 -14.78 4.14 -3.71
N GLY A 60 -13.86 3.29 -4.15
CA GLY A 60 -13.33 3.32 -5.51
C GLY A 60 -12.11 4.24 -5.71
N ARG A 61 -11.59 4.82 -4.64
CA ARG A 61 -10.39 5.66 -4.74
C ARG A 61 -9.16 4.78 -4.90
N VAL A 62 -8.32 5.09 -5.89
CA VAL A 62 -7.09 4.32 -6.13
C VAL A 62 -5.93 4.98 -5.42
N LEU A 63 -5.28 4.22 -4.55
CA LEU A 63 -4.18 4.71 -3.71
C LEU A 63 -2.92 3.91 -3.93
N THR A 64 -1.78 4.57 -3.76
CA THR A 64 -0.48 3.92 -3.65
C THR A 64 0.04 4.14 -2.24
N LEU A 65 0.34 3.07 -1.55
CA LEU A 65 0.93 3.11 -0.21
C LEU A 65 2.35 2.58 -0.27
N VAL A 66 3.26 3.24 0.43
CA VAL A 66 4.60 2.69 0.67
C VAL A 66 4.52 1.93 1.98
N VAL A 67 4.85 0.66 1.93
CA VAL A 67 4.75 -0.22 3.11
C VAL A 67 6.10 -0.88 3.38
N GLU A 68 6.34 -1.19 4.64
CA GLU A 68 7.58 -1.80 5.10
C GLU A 68 7.29 -3.11 5.80
N ARG A 69 8.19 -4.08 5.62
CA ARG A 69 8.09 -5.38 6.29
C ARG A 69 8.10 -5.23 7.80
N THR A 70 7.31 -6.08 8.46
CA THR A 70 7.34 -6.24 9.91
C THR A 70 7.80 -7.66 10.23
N MET A 71 7.81 -8.01 11.51
CA MET A 71 8.12 -9.37 11.93
C MET A 71 7.00 -10.35 11.59
N GLU A 72 5.79 -9.85 11.38
CA GLU A 72 4.66 -10.67 10.93
C GLU A 72 4.64 -10.73 9.40
N PRO A 73 4.69 -11.92 8.79
CA PRO A 73 4.87 -12.04 7.33
C PRO A 73 3.80 -11.37 6.48
N THR A 74 2.57 -11.25 6.97
CA THR A 74 1.45 -10.70 6.21
C THR A 74 0.98 -9.34 6.72
N THR A 75 1.64 -8.80 7.75
CA THR A 75 1.36 -7.50 8.32
C THR A 75 2.46 -6.53 7.90
N TRP A 76 2.07 -5.41 7.33
CA TRP A 76 3.01 -4.41 6.82
C TRP A 76 2.74 -3.06 7.46
N LEU A 77 3.82 -2.31 7.65
CA LEU A 77 3.75 -0.97 8.25
C LEU A 77 3.62 0.06 7.15
N ILE A 78 2.61 0.93 7.23
CA ILE A 78 2.46 2.03 6.29
C ILE A 78 3.52 3.09 6.62
N VAL A 79 4.26 3.52 5.61
CA VAL A 79 5.26 4.59 5.72
C VAL A 79 4.68 5.90 5.22
N THR A 80 4.05 5.89 4.06
CA THR A 80 3.39 7.04 3.44
C THR A 80 2.47 6.54 2.33
N GLY A 81 1.77 7.47 1.67
CA GLY A 81 0.91 7.12 0.55
C GLY A 81 0.42 8.36 -0.18
N TRP A 82 -0.17 8.13 -1.33
CA TRP A 82 -0.72 9.19 -2.17
C TRP A 82 -1.80 8.63 -3.10
N ASP A 83 -2.55 9.52 -3.73
CA ASP A 83 -3.44 9.10 -4.82
C ASP A 83 -2.58 8.50 -5.93
N ALA A 84 -2.97 7.35 -6.42
CA ALA A 84 -2.19 6.66 -7.44
C ALA A 84 -2.02 7.54 -8.68
N THR A 85 -0.81 7.56 -9.20
CA THR A 85 -0.51 8.22 -10.46
C THR A 85 -1.13 7.43 -11.61
N GLU A 86 -1.16 8.01 -12.79
CA GLU A 86 -1.68 7.32 -13.97
C GLU A 86 -0.87 6.05 -14.28
N ALA A 87 0.45 6.13 -14.16
CA ALA A 87 1.32 4.97 -14.36
C ALA A 87 1.01 3.84 -13.36
N GLU A 88 0.79 4.20 -12.09
CA GLU A 88 0.43 3.24 -11.04
C GLU A 88 -0.93 2.62 -11.28
N ARG A 89 -1.90 3.41 -11.72
CA ARG A 89 -3.23 2.89 -12.10
C ARG A 89 -3.13 1.87 -13.24
N ARG A 90 -2.25 2.11 -14.20
CA ARG A 90 -2.01 1.16 -15.30
C ARG A 90 -1.45 -0.15 -14.80
N ILE A 91 -0.54 -0.12 -13.84
CA ILE A 91 0.01 -1.33 -13.22
C ILE A 91 -1.12 -2.15 -12.59
N LEU A 92 -1.99 -1.48 -11.84
CA LEU A 92 -3.13 -2.14 -11.20
C LEU A 92 -4.06 -2.78 -12.23
N SER A 93 -4.37 -2.07 -13.31
CA SER A 93 -5.25 -2.56 -14.37
C SER A 93 -4.68 -3.75 -15.12
N ARG A 94 -3.37 -3.74 -15.40
CA ARG A 94 -2.73 -4.80 -16.17
C ARG A 94 -2.69 -6.13 -15.44
N ARG A 95 -2.71 -6.12 -14.13
CA ARG A 95 -2.63 -7.33 -13.32
C ARG A 95 -3.99 -7.90 -12.93
N ARG A 96 -5.02 -7.27 -13.39
CA ARG A 96 -6.38 -7.69 -13.12
C ARG A 96 -6.82 -8.89 -13.93
#